data_8965645ecafde7476cd9a422eb022b3f
#
_entry.id   8965645ecafde7476cd9a422eb022b3f
#
_cell.length_a   1.000
_cell.length_b   1.000
_cell.length_c   1.000
_cell.angle_alpha   90.00
_cell.angle_beta   90.00
_cell.angle_gamma   90.00
#
_symmetry.space_group_name_H-M   'P 1'
#
loop_
_entity.id
_entity.type
_entity.pdbx_description
1 polymer ?
#
loop_
_entity_poly.entity_id
_entity_poly.type
_entity_poly.pdbx_seq_one_letter_code
_entity_poly.pdbx_strand_id
1 'polypeptide(L)'
;MRIEQLPPFTLAWPEEVFALGEDALALGAFATVKPGWKVCDLGTGSGVLLLLLARRAERLSLVGVERDRLSAQTATENLHRNDLNGEILWEDFRKIGLRSGSFDLVIANPPYFSTERGKSGGSFRSEEFGTLKEWCTVAARLVKNGGRFALCHRPERLAELMNTLASLGLEPKRLQFCAHSPSHAPSLVLLECVRQGKPGLEILPGIWKNYNAKG
;
A
#
# COMPACT_ATOMS: atom_id res chain seq x y z
N MET A 1 -7.83 -12.52 19.23
CA MET A 1 -7.51 -12.89 17.84
C MET A 1 -8.77 -12.70 16.99
N ARG A 2 -8.72 -11.82 16.01
CA ARG A 2 -9.78 -11.62 15.01
C ARG A 2 -9.41 -12.38 13.75
N ILE A 3 -10.41 -12.87 13.01
CA ILE A 3 -10.20 -13.65 11.79
C ILE A 3 -11.16 -13.14 10.73
N GLU A 4 -10.63 -12.89 9.52
CA GLU A 4 -11.39 -12.52 8.34
C GLU A 4 -11.08 -13.50 7.20
N GLN A 5 -12.13 -13.90 6.47
CA GLN A 5 -11.98 -14.76 5.31
C GLN A 5 -11.73 -13.92 4.06
N LEU A 6 -10.59 -14.11 3.43
CA LEU A 6 -10.20 -13.52 2.16
C LEU A 6 -9.98 -14.62 1.11
N PRO A 7 -11.03 -15.37 0.70
CA PRO A 7 -10.85 -16.59 -0.08
C PRO A 7 -9.88 -16.41 -1.27
N PRO A 8 -8.93 -17.36 -1.47
CA PRO A 8 -8.76 -18.63 -0.74
C PRO A 8 -8.04 -18.50 0.61
N PHE A 9 -7.66 -17.30 1.02
CA PHE A 9 -6.84 -17.03 2.20
C PHE A 9 -7.64 -16.64 3.45
N THR A 10 -6.98 -16.79 4.59
CA THR A 10 -7.49 -16.36 5.90
C THR A 10 -6.53 -15.33 6.50
N LEU A 11 -7.03 -14.16 6.86
CA LEU A 11 -6.30 -13.13 7.61
C LEU A 11 -6.64 -13.25 9.09
N ALA A 12 -5.65 -13.30 9.97
CA ALA A 12 -5.83 -13.28 11.41
C ALA A 12 -4.97 -12.19 12.05
N TRP A 13 -5.49 -11.49 13.08
CA TRP A 13 -4.73 -10.47 13.79
C TRP A 13 -5.22 -10.30 15.24
N PRO A 14 -4.33 -9.94 16.19
CA PRO A 14 -4.71 -9.55 17.53
C PRO A 14 -5.39 -8.16 17.53
N GLU A 15 -6.10 -7.82 18.62
CA GLU A 15 -6.85 -6.55 18.68
C GLU A 15 -5.95 -5.30 18.60
N GLU A 16 -4.71 -5.43 19.02
CA GLU A 16 -3.70 -4.37 19.05
C GLU A 16 -3.11 -4.04 17.66
N VAL A 17 -3.24 -4.96 16.72
CA VAL A 17 -2.76 -4.76 15.33
C VAL A 17 -3.86 -4.12 14.51
N PHE A 18 -3.47 -3.19 13.63
CA PHE A 18 -4.42 -2.50 12.77
C PHE A 18 -5.22 -3.47 11.91
N ALA A 19 -6.55 -3.32 11.98
CA ALA A 19 -7.49 -4.19 11.29
C ALA A 19 -7.45 -4.01 9.76
N LEU A 20 -8.08 -4.93 9.05
CA LEU A 20 -8.40 -4.80 7.64
C LEU A 20 -9.22 -3.52 7.39
N GLY A 21 -8.60 -2.54 6.72
CA GLY A 21 -9.28 -1.30 6.31
C GLY A 21 -9.80 -1.38 4.88
N GLU A 22 -10.88 -0.64 4.60
CA GLU A 22 -11.41 -0.50 3.23
C GLU A 22 -10.37 0.04 2.25
N ASP A 23 -9.45 0.88 2.73
CA ASP A 23 -8.35 1.45 1.95
C ASP A 23 -7.41 0.37 1.45
N ALA A 24 -7.08 -0.62 2.30
CA ALA A 24 -6.25 -1.76 1.92
C ALA A 24 -6.96 -2.66 0.89
N LEU A 25 -8.27 -2.90 1.07
CA LEU A 25 -9.08 -3.64 0.09
C LEU A 25 -9.10 -2.94 -1.27
N ALA A 26 -9.36 -1.64 -1.28
CA ALA A 26 -9.39 -0.84 -2.51
C ALA A 26 -8.02 -0.82 -3.20
N LEU A 27 -6.94 -0.58 -2.45
CA LEU A 27 -5.58 -0.56 -2.98
C LEU A 27 -5.15 -1.93 -3.51
N GLY A 28 -5.42 -3.01 -2.77
CA GLY A 28 -5.12 -4.37 -3.18
C GLY A 28 -5.88 -4.80 -4.45
N ALA A 29 -7.11 -4.33 -4.66
CA ALA A 29 -7.89 -4.53 -5.88
C ALA A 29 -7.36 -3.70 -7.05
N PHE A 30 -6.94 -2.44 -6.79
CA PHE A 30 -6.49 -1.48 -7.78
C PHE A 30 -5.10 -1.79 -8.34
N ALA A 31 -4.14 -2.14 -7.49
CA ALA A 31 -2.74 -2.30 -7.88
C ALA A 31 -2.57 -3.36 -8.98
N THR A 32 -1.75 -3.08 -9.98
CA THR A 32 -1.38 -4.05 -11.00
C THR A 32 -0.43 -5.09 -10.42
N VAL A 33 -0.75 -6.37 -10.60
CA VAL A 33 0.12 -7.49 -10.24
C VAL A 33 0.06 -8.56 -11.33
N LYS A 34 1.18 -9.27 -11.56
CA LYS A 34 1.27 -10.36 -12.54
C LYS A 34 1.97 -11.58 -11.93
N PRO A 35 1.68 -12.79 -12.42
CA PRO A 35 2.35 -14.00 -11.97
C PRO A 35 3.87 -13.89 -12.00
N GLY A 36 4.52 -14.42 -10.96
CA GLY A 36 5.98 -14.46 -10.85
C GLY A 36 6.63 -13.13 -10.44
N TRP A 37 5.87 -12.07 -10.18
CA TRP A 37 6.44 -10.79 -9.78
C TRP A 37 7.02 -10.81 -8.37
N LYS A 38 8.07 -10.01 -8.18
CA LYS A 38 8.61 -9.69 -6.87
C LYS A 38 7.94 -8.43 -6.33
N VAL A 39 7.27 -8.56 -5.20
CA VAL A 39 6.44 -7.52 -4.58
C VAL A 39 7.03 -7.10 -3.24
N CYS A 40 7.06 -5.80 -2.97
CA CYS A 40 7.42 -5.25 -1.65
C CYS A 40 6.26 -4.40 -1.12
N ASP A 41 5.79 -4.72 0.08
CA ASP A 41 4.79 -3.93 0.82
C ASP A 41 5.49 -3.16 1.93
N LEU A 42 5.51 -1.83 1.81
CA LEU A 42 6.11 -0.95 2.80
C LEU A 42 5.07 -0.60 3.87
N GLY A 43 5.37 -0.89 5.14
CA GLY A 43 4.43 -0.76 6.25
C GLY A 43 3.35 -1.83 6.16
N THR A 44 3.75 -3.09 6.05
CA THR A 44 2.84 -4.19 5.70
C THR A 44 1.78 -4.49 6.76
N GLY A 45 1.96 -3.99 7.99
CA GLY A 45 1.03 -4.24 9.10
C GLY A 45 0.81 -5.73 9.33
N SER A 46 -0.43 -6.19 9.21
CA SER A 46 -0.80 -7.61 9.32
C SER A 46 -0.50 -8.45 8.06
N GLY A 47 0.09 -7.87 7.01
CA GLY A 47 0.34 -8.56 5.74
C GLY A 47 -0.85 -8.60 4.78
N VAL A 48 -1.90 -7.84 5.06
CA VAL A 48 -3.16 -7.90 4.30
C VAL A 48 -2.98 -7.60 2.81
N LEU A 49 -2.18 -6.59 2.43
CA LEU A 49 -1.94 -6.27 1.01
C LEU A 49 -1.22 -7.41 0.29
N LEU A 50 -0.28 -8.09 0.95
CA LEU A 50 0.40 -9.25 0.39
C LEU A 50 -0.58 -10.38 0.09
N LEU A 51 -1.52 -10.68 1.00
CA LEU A 51 -2.58 -11.68 0.78
C LEU A 51 -3.50 -11.27 -0.37
N LEU A 52 -3.94 -10.00 -0.42
CA LEU A 52 -4.81 -9.49 -1.47
C LEU A 52 -4.16 -9.57 -2.86
N LEU A 53 -2.86 -9.34 -2.96
CA LEU A 53 -2.12 -9.48 -4.22
C LEU A 53 -1.92 -10.95 -4.60
N ALA A 54 -1.61 -11.82 -3.63
CA ALA A 54 -1.45 -13.26 -3.87
C ALA A 54 -2.75 -13.94 -4.35
N ARG A 55 -3.93 -13.42 -3.98
CA ARG A 55 -5.21 -13.88 -4.56
C ARG A 55 -5.33 -13.67 -6.06
N ARG A 56 -4.62 -12.66 -6.60
CA ARG A 56 -4.78 -12.15 -7.97
C ARG A 56 -3.69 -12.64 -8.91
N ALA A 57 -2.55 -13.10 -8.37
CA ALA A 57 -1.44 -13.58 -9.18
C ALA A 57 -0.67 -14.67 -8.43
N GLU A 58 -0.36 -15.74 -9.14
CA GLU A 58 0.38 -16.88 -8.62
C GLU A 58 1.89 -16.65 -8.60
N ARG A 59 2.59 -17.42 -7.76
CA ARG A 59 4.06 -17.48 -7.71
C ARG A 59 4.72 -16.12 -7.44
N LEU A 60 4.07 -15.28 -6.65
CA LEU A 60 4.68 -14.02 -6.21
C LEU A 60 5.83 -14.30 -5.22
N SER A 61 6.90 -13.53 -5.32
CA SER A 61 7.91 -13.41 -4.26
C SER A 61 7.54 -12.21 -3.40
N LEU A 62 7.07 -12.46 -2.19
CA LEU A 62 6.49 -11.44 -1.31
C LEU A 62 7.52 -10.97 -0.28
N VAL A 63 7.66 -9.67 -0.13
CA VAL A 63 8.45 -9.04 0.93
C VAL A 63 7.58 -7.99 1.62
N GLY A 64 7.42 -8.10 2.93
CA GLY A 64 6.80 -7.06 3.76
C GLY A 64 7.85 -6.38 4.62
N VAL A 65 7.71 -5.08 4.83
CA VAL A 65 8.55 -4.31 5.76
C VAL A 65 7.67 -3.68 6.80
N GLU A 66 7.94 -3.97 8.09
CA GLU A 66 7.14 -3.47 9.20
C GLU A 66 8.02 -3.16 10.40
N ARG A 67 7.84 -1.96 10.98
CA ARG A 67 8.64 -1.51 12.13
C ARG A 67 8.08 -1.97 13.48
N ASP A 68 6.75 -2.16 13.55
CA ASP A 68 6.12 -2.67 14.76
C ASP A 68 6.30 -4.19 14.84
N ARG A 69 6.85 -4.64 15.98
CA ARG A 69 7.19 -6.05 16.17
C ARG A 69 5.97 -6.97 16.12
N LEU A 70 4.89 -6.58 16.77
CA LEU A 70 3.68 -7.39 16.83
C LEU A 70 3.02 -7.52 15.46
N SER A 71 2.97 -6.42 14.72
CA SER A 71 2.47 -6.39 13.34
C SER A 71 3.34 -7.25 12.41
N ALA A 72 4.66 -7.15 12.51
CA ALA A 72 5.59 -7.96 11.71
C ALA A 72 5.44 -9.47 11.99
N GLN A 73 5.30 -9.85 13.26
CA GLN A 73 5.01 -11.24 13.65
C GLN A 73 3.66 -11.71 13.09
N THR A 74 2.63 -10.87 13.22
CA THR A 74 1.30 -11.16 12.67
C THR A 74 1.34 -11.37 11.15
N ALA A 75 2.06 -10.52 10.42
CA ALA A 75 2.23 -10.67 8.97
C ALA A 75 2.95 -11.98 8.61
N THR A 76 4.00 -12.34 9.35
CA THR A 76 4.73 -13.60 9.17
C THR A 76 3.81 -14.80 9.38
N GLU A 77 3.03 -14.80 10.47
CA GLU A 77 2.06 -15.87 10.75
C GLU A 77 0.97 -15.97 9.67
N ASN A 78 0.52 -14.84 9.13
CA ASN A 78 -0.47 -14.82 8.05
C ASN A 78 0.09 -15.38 6.74
N LEU A 79 1.33 -15.10 6.37
CA LEU A 79 1.96 -15.74 5.22
C LEU A 79 2.07 -17.26 5.41
N HIS A 80 2.57 -17.71 6.57
CA HIS A 80 2.68 -19.14 6.90
C HIS A 80 1.32 -19.85 6.90
N ARG A 81 0.31 -19.24 7.52
CA ARG A 81 -1.06 -19.79 7.59
C ARG A 81 -1.66 -20.08 6.21
N ASN A 82 -1.24 -19.33 5.21
CA ASN A 82 -1.77 -19.40 3.85
C ASN A 82 -0.77 -20.06 2.87
N ASP A 83 0.27 -20.71 3.35
CA ASP A 83 1.32 -21.38 2.56
C ASP A 83 1.94 -20.45 1.48
N LEU A 84 2.06 -19.17 1.80
CA LEU A 84 2.63 -18.18 0.88
C LEU A 84 4.14 -18.04 1.07
N ASN A 85 4.87 -18.06 -0.05
CA ASN A 85 6.31 -17.81 -0.06
C ASN A 85 6.58 -16.31 0.08
N GLY A 86 7.09 -15.90 1.24
CA GLY A 86 7.39 -14.50 1.51
C GLY A 86 8.26 -14.31 2.75
N GLU A 87 8.81 -13.11 2.86
CA GLU A 87 9.67 -12.69 3.98
C GLU A 87 9.12 -11.39 4.57
N ILE A 88 9.05 -11.30 5.89
CA ILE A 88 8.70 -10.08 6.60
C ILE A 88 9.94 -9.57 7.35
N LEU A 89 10.35 -8.35 7.01
CA LEU A 89 11.45 -7.66 7.65
C LEU A 89 10.91 -6.78 8.77
N TRP A 90 11.26 -7.14 10.02
CA TRP A 90 10.99 -6.27 11.15
C TRP A 90 12.03 -5.14 11.20
N GLU A 91 11.77 -4.08 10.45
CA GLU A 91 12.70 -2.97 10.27
C GLU A 91 11.96 -1.68 9.87
N ASP A 92 12.56 -0.53 10.13
CA ASP A 92 12.09 0.75 9.60
C ASP A 92 12.40 0.83 8.08
N PHE A 93 11.37 1.03 7.26
CA PHE A 93 11.50 1.07 5.81
C PHE A 93 12.53 2.09 5.32
N ARG A 94 12.81 3.15 6.09
CA ARG A 94 13.82 4.17 5.78
C ARG A 94 15.25 3.64 5.84
N LYS A 95 15.49 2.57 6.59
CA LYS A 95 16.81 1.99 6.86
C LYS A 95 17.06 0.65 6.20
N ILE A 96 16.06 0.07 5.54
CA ILE A 96 16.15 -1.27 4.97
C ILE A 96 17.29 -1.44 3.95
N GLY A 97 18.04 -2.52 4.10
CA GLY A 97 19.14 -2.90 3.23
C GLY A 97 18.73 -3.58 1.91
N LEU A 98 17.46 -3.53 1.53
CA LEU A 98 16.98 -4.16 0.29
C LEU A 98 17.64 -3.53 -0.95
N ARG A 99 18.01 -4.39 -1.90
CA ARG A 99 18.65 -4.00 -3.16
C ARG A 99 17.77 -3.06 -3.97
N SER A 100 18.36 -1.96 -4.45
CA SER A 100 17.69 -1.01 -5.33
C SER A 100 17.27 -1.65 -6.65
N GLY A 101 16.13 -1.24 -7.19
CA GLY A 101 15.66 -1.70 -8.50
C GLY A 101 15.37 -3.18 -8.59
N SER A 102 14.95 -3.83 -7.50
CA SER A 102 14.77 -5.29 -7.45
C SER A 102 13.31 -5.74 -7.45
N PHE A 103 12.34 -4.85 -7.31
CA PHE A 103 10.92 -5.20 -7.23
C PHE A 103 10.15 -4.80 -8.49
N ASP A 104 9.24 -5.67 -8.92
CA ASP A 104 8.28 -5.42 -9.99
C ASP A 104 7.18 -4.47 -9.53
N LEU A 105 6.72 -4.65 -8.30
CA LEU A 105 5.75 -3.81 -7.62
C LEU A 105 6.27 -3.46 -6.23
N VAL A 106 6.22 -2.17 -5.90
CA VAL A 106 6.23 -1.69 -4.52
C VAL A 106 4.84 -1.16 -4.23
N ILE A 107 4.28 -1.51 -3.08
CA ILE A 107 2.96 -1.05 -2.64
C ILE A 107 3.07 -0.44 -1.25
N ALA A 108 2.25 0.56 -0.95
CA ALA A 108 2.18 1.15 0.38
C ALA A 108 0.80 1.70 0.68
N ASN A 109 0.32 1.48 1.89
CA ASN A 109 -0.82 2.18 2.49
C ASN A 109 -0.33 3.02 3.68
N PRO A 110 0.32 4.17 3.41
CA PRO A 110 0.89 4.98 4.48
C PRO A 110 -0.16 5.50 5.45
N PRO A 111 0.14 5.67 6.73
CA PRO A 111 -0.80 6.30 7.64
C PRO A 111 -1.07 7.76 7.24
N TYR A 112 -2.36 8.15 7.20
CA TYR A 112 -2.79 9.51 6.82
C TYR A 112 -2.76 10.43 8.04
N PHE A 113 -1.68 11.16 8.24
CA PHE A 113 -1.65 12.18 9.27
C PHE A 113 -2.10 13.51 8.68
N SER A 114 -3.18 14.07 9.23
CA SER A 114 -3.59 15.44 8.94
C SER A 114 -2.54 16.39 9.52
N THR A 115 -2.11 17.36 8.72
CA THR A 115 -1.31 18.51 9.17
C THR A 115 -2.13 19.52 9.96
N GLU A 116 -3.35 19.16 10.40
CA GLU A 116 -4.18 20.04 11.20
C GLU A 116 -3.52 20.30 12.56
N ARG A 117 -2.93 21.48 12.67
CA ARG A 117 -2.60 22.11 13.92
C ARG A 117 -3.89 22.34 14.72
N GLY A 118 -4.15 21.49 15.67
CA GLY A 118 -5.17 21.77 16.67
C GLY A 118 -6.25 20.73 16.80
N LYS A 119 -5.97 19.74 17.53
CA LYS A 119 -6.70 19.07 18.61
C LYS A 119 -6.03 17.72 18.88
N SER A 120 -5.29 17.68 19.98
CA SER A 120 -4.62 16.49 20.56
C SER A 120 -3.42 15.92 19.81
N GLY A 121 -2.21 16.42 20.08
CA GLY A 121 -0.94 15.65 20.05
C GLY A 121 -0.42 15.11 18.71
N GLY A 122 -0.89 15.60 17.56
CA GLY A 122 -0.64 14.97 16.26
C GLY A 122 0.73 15.22 15.58
N SER A 123 1.53 16.17 16.06
CA SER A 123 2.78 16.55 15.40
C SER A 123 3.90 15.50 15.56
N PHE A 124 3.97 14.82 16.69
CA PHE A 124 5.00 13.81 16.95
C PHE A 124 4.77 12.47 16.23
N ARG A 125 3.53 12.13 15.89
CA ARG A 125 3.23 10.85 15.20
C ARG A 125 3.58 10.86 13.72
N SER A 126 3.56 12.01 13.03
CA SER A 126 3.89 12.06 11.60
C SER A 126 5.36 11.80 11.32
N GLU A 127 6.28 12.30 12.17
CA GLU A 127 7.71 12.04 12.06
C GLU A 127 8.05 10.59 12.42
N GLU A 128 7.29 10.00 13.32
CA GLU A 128 7.45 8.62 13.73
C GLU A 128 7.23 7.64 12.58
N PHE A 129 6.21 7.84 11.74
CA PHE A 129 5.84 6.90 10.66
C PHE A 129 6.41 7.28 9.28
N GLY A 130 7.22 8.34 9.21
CA GLY A 130 7.81 8.82 7.97
C GLY A 130 6.90 9.78 7.19
N THR A 131 7.53 10.69 6.47
CA THR A 131 6.88 11.66 5.59
C THR A 131 6.46 11.02 4.26
N LEU A 132 5.49 11.62 3.56
CA LEU A 132 5.11 11.19 2.21
C LEU A 132 6.33 11.11 1.26
N LYS A 133 7.24 12.08 1.36
CA LYS A 133 8.47 12.10 0.57
C LYS A 133 9.38 10.91 0.87
N GLU A 134 9.52 10.50 2.12
CA GLU A 134 10.33 9.33 2.50
C GLU A 134 9.73 8.04 1.93
N TRP A 135 8.40 7.84 2.06
CA TRP A 135 7.71 6.70 1.46
C TRP A 135 7.94 6.62 -0.04
N CYS A 136 7.72 7.72 -0.76
CA CYS A 136 7.94 7.78 -2.20
C CYS A 136 9.41 7.57 -2.59
N THR A 137 10.36 8.12 -1.81
CA THR A 137 11.81 7.98 -2.07
C THR A 137 12.24 6.53 -1.94
N VAL A 138 11.83 5.84 -0.88
CA VAL A 138 12.17 4.43 -0.69
C VAL A 138 11.51 3.57 -1.76
N ALA A 139 10.25 3.82 -2.09
CA ALA A 139 9.58 3.10 -3.16
C ALA A 139 10.29 3.29 -4.52
N ALA A 140 10.66 4.53 -4.87
CA ALA A 140 11.42 4.84 -6.09
C ALA A 140 12.79 4.14 -6.13
N ARG A 141 13.45 3.98 -4.99
CA ARG A 141 14.72 3.24 -4.89
C ARG A 141 14.54 1.75 -5.14
N LEU A 142 13.49 1.16 -4.57
CA LEU A 142 13.27 -0.29 -4.58
C LEU A 142 12.68 -0.80 -5.90
N VAL A 143 11.77 -0.05 -6.51
CA VAL A 143 11.11 -0.46 -7.75
C VAL A 143 12.10 -0.42 -8.92
N LYS A 144 12.08 -1.44 -9.77
CA LYS A 144 12.92 -1.51 -10.98
C LYS A 144 12.41 -0.54 -12.06
N ASN A 145 13.27 -0.18 -13.03
CA ASN A 145 12.84 0.60 -14.19
C ASN A 145 11.72 -0.14 -14.93
N GLY A 146 10.64 0.58 -15.25
CA GLY A 146 9.42 -0.02 -15.80
C GLY A 146 8.54 -0.76 -14.78
N GLY A 147 9.02 -0.95 -13.55
CA GLY A 147 8.24 -1.48 -12.43
C GLY A 147 7.23 -0.46 -11.90
N ARG A 148 6.38 -0.90 -10.99
CA ARG A 148 5.24 -0.12 -10.51
C ARG A 148 5.35 0.25 -9.03
N PHE A 149 4.87 1.44 -8.69
CA PHE A 149 4.60 1.83 -7.33
C PHE A 149 3.12 2.17 -7.19
N ALA A 150 2.41 1.47 -6.31
CA ALA A 150 1.00 1.70 -6.02
C ALA A 150 0.84 2.17 -4.57
N LEU A 151 0.03 3.22 -4.37
CA LEU A 151 -0.29 3.73 -3.04
C LEU A 151 -1.69 4.32 -3.01
N CYS A 152 -2.20 4.50 -1.79
CA CYS A 152 -3.39 5.29 -1.55
C CYS A 152 -3.09 6.46 -0.62
N HIS A 153 -3.86 7.53 -0.72
CA HIS A 153 -3.72 8.72 0.11
C HIS A 153 -5.00 9.56 0.17
N ARG A 154 -5.01 10.57 1.02
CA ARG A 154 -6.08 11.56 1.06
C ARG A 154 -6.05 12.45 -0.19
N PRO A 155 -7.22 12.73 -0.84
CA PRO A 155 -7.29 13.57 -2.04
C PRO A 155 -6.74 14.98 -1.86
N GLU A 156 -6.83 15.56 -0.65
CA GLU A 156 -6.34 16.90 -0.32
C GLU A 156 -4.83 17.04 -0.53
N ARG A 157 -4.10 15.92 -0.48
CA ARG A 157 -2.64 15.91 -0.71
C ARG A 157 -2.25 15.46 -2.12
N LEU A 158 -3.21 15.35 -3.04
CA LEU A 158 -2.94 14.84 -4.39
C LEU A 158 -1.90 15.69 -5.14
N ALA A 159 -1.98 17.02 -5.05
CA ALA A 159 -1.01 17.91 -5.72
C ALA A 159 0.42 17.71 -5.19
N GLU A 160 0.59 17.60 -3.86
CA GLU A 160 1.88 17.30 -3.24
C GLU A 160 2.39 15.92 -3.66
N LEU A 161 1.50 14.93 -3.66
CA LEU A 161 1.83 13.55 -4.06
C LEU A 161 2.32 13.50 -5.51
N MET A 162 1.60 14.12 -6.46
CA MET A 162 1.97 14.16 -7.87
C MET A 162 3.34 14.81 -8.09
N ASN A 163 3.58 15.96 -7.45
CA ASN A 163 4.87 16.65 -7.52
C ASN A 163 6.02 15.81 -6.95
N THR A 164 5.78 15.16 -5.81
CA THR A 164 6.78 14.28 -5.17
C THR A 164 7.14 13.10 -6.06
N LEU A 165 6.14 12.41 -6.61
CA LEU A 165 6.33 11.26 -7.49
C LEU A 165 7.09 11.65 -8.77
N ALA A 166 6.69 12.74 -9.43
CA ALA A 166 7.36 13.24 -10.63
C ALA A 166 8.84 13.56 -10.37
N SER A 167 9.15 14.23 -9.25
CA SER A 167 10.53 14.56 -8.86
C SER A 167 11.43 13.34 -8.63
N LEU A 168 10.83 12.18 -8.36
CA LEU A 168 11.52 10.91 -8.12
C LEU A 168 11.56 9.97 -9.35
N GLY A 169 11.08 10.45 -10.51
CA GLY A 169 11.01 9.65 -11.74
C GLY A 169 9.96 8.53 -11.67
N LEU A 170 8.94 8.71 -10.84
CA LEU A 170 7.76 7.86 -10.75
C LEU A 170 6.62 8.52 -11.54
N GLU A 171 6.43 8.11 -12.77
CA GLU A 171 5.40 8.67 -13.65
C GLU A 171 4.01 8.11 -13.30
N PRO A 172 3.04 8.96 -12.90
CA PRO A 172 1.68 8.54 -12.63
C PRO A 172 1.00 7.97 -13.89
N LYS A 173 0.43 6.78 -13.78
CA LYS A 173 -0.19 6.07 -14.91
C LYS A 173 -1.66 5.78 -14.73
N ARG A 174 -2.09 5.53 -13.50
CA ARG A 174 -3.49 5.23 -13.19
C ARG A 174 -3.87 5.93 -11.89
N LEU A 175 -5.02 6.58 -11.91
CA LEU A 175 -5.61 7.24 -10.76
C LEU A 175 -7.08 6.84 -10.62
N GLN A 176 -7.52 6.57 -9.39
CA GLN A 176 -8.91 6.25 -9.10
C GLN A 176 -9.33 6.92 -7.79
N PHE A 177 -10.49 7.54 -7.78
CA PHE A 177 -11.07 8.10 -6.56
C PHE A 177 -12.04 7.12 -5.91
N CYS A 178 -12.02 7.07 -4.58
CA CYS A 178 -13.01 6.33 -3.80
C CYS A 178 -13.81 7.30 -2.94
N ALA A 179 -15.13 7.14 -2.94
CA ALA A 179 -16.04 7.94 -2.14
C ALA A 179 -17.08 7.05 -1.45
N HIS A 180 -17.79 7.59 -0.46
CA HIS A 180 -18.88 6.87 0.19
C HIS A 180 -20.04 6.62 -0.77
N SER A 181 -20.38 7.59 -1.60
CA SER A 181 -21.40 7.50 -2.66
C SER A 181 -21.08 8.48 -3.79
N PRO A 182 -21.78 8.40 -4.95
CA PRO A 182 -21.58 9.34 -6.07
C PRO A 182 -21.77 10.81 -5.72
N SER A 183 -22.55 11.12 -4.69
CA SER A 183 -22.85 12.49 -4.22
C SER A 183 -21.86 13.02 -3.18
N HIS A 184 -20.94 12.19 -2.68
CA HIS A 184 -19.94 12.59 -1.71
C HIS A 184 -18.60 12.92 -2.38
N ALA A 185 -17.89 13.89 -1.84
CA ALA A 185 -16.52 14.14 -2.23
C ALA A 185 -15.65 12.88 -1.99
N PRO A 186 -14.67 12.60 -2.85
CA PRO A 186 -13.74 11.49 -2.63
C PRO A 186 -13.03 11.59 -1.28
N SER A 187 -12.95 10.48 -0.56
CA SER A 187 -12.23 10.36 0.72
C SER A 187 -10.87 9.67 0.57
N LEU A 188 -10.64 9.02 -0.56
CA LEU A 188 -9.40 8.31 -0.88
C LEU A 188 -9.07 8.47 -2.36
N VAL A 189 -7.79 8.57 -2.66
CA VAL A 189 -7.23 8.45 -4.00
C VAL A 189 -6.28 7.26 -4.05
N LEU A 190 -6.44 6.43 -5.06
CA LEU A 190 -5.54 5.34 -5.42
C LEU A 190 -4.69 5.82 -6.59
N LEU A 191 -3.39 5.64 -6.50
CA LEU A 191 -2.46 6.07 -7.53
C LEU A 191 -1.45 4.96 -7.83
N GLU A 192 -1.22 4.68 -9.11
CA GLU A 192 -0.20 3.77 -9.58
C GLU A 192 0.73 4.48 -10.57
N CYS A 193 2.03 4.39 -10.28
CA CYS A 193 3.09 4.99 -11.06
C CYS A 193 3.95 3.92 -11.72
N VAL A 194 4.64 4.29 -12.80
CA VAL A 194 5.69 3.48 -13.43
C VAL A 194 7.02 4.22 -13.30
N ARG A 195 8.05 3.53 -12.78
CA ARG A 195 9.38 4.11 -12.70
C ARG A 195 9.95 4.36 -14.10
N GLN A 196 10.37 5.60 -14.36
CA GLN A 196 10.86 6.08 -15.67
C GLN A 196 9.86 5.80 -16.79
N GLY A 197 8.56 5.86 -16.48
CA GLY A 197 7.47 5.75 -17.44
C GLY A 197 7.39 6.96 -18.37
N LYS A 198 6.82 6.77 -19.56
CA LYS A 198 6.46 7.88 -20.45
C LYS A 198 5.21 8.59 -19.91
N PRO A 199 4.99 9.88 -20.17
CA PRO A 199 3.76 10.58 -19.80
C PRO A 199 2.48 9.88 -20.26
N GLY A 200 1.40 10.09 -19.54
CA GLY A 200 0.06 9.56 -19.87
C GLY A 200 -0.63 8.93 -18.65
N LEU A 201 -1.46 9.75 -17.99
CA LEU A 201 -2.26 9.37 -16.84
C LEU A 201 -3.67 8.99 -17.29
N GLU A 202 -4.12 7.81 -16.88
CA GLU A 202 -5.50 7.36 -17.04
C GLU A 202 -6.24 7.59 -15.70
N ILE A 203 -7.36 8.32 -15.76
CA ILE A 203 -8.27 8.47 -14.62
C ILE A 203 -9.39 7.46 -14.78
N LEU A 204 -9.43 6.49 -13.86
CA LEU A 204 -10.43 5.44 -13.86
C LEU A 204 -11.76 5.92 -13.28
N PRO A 205 -12.88 5.29 -13.64
CA PRO A 205 -14.17 5.55 -12.98
C PRO A 205 -14.06 5.45 -11.47
N GLY A 206 -14.70 6.37 -10.74
CA GLY A 206 -14.72 6.34 -9.28
C GLY A 206 -15.37 5.07 -8.73
N ILE A 207 -14.93 4.62 -7.56
CA ILE A 207 -15.57 3.54 -6.83
C ILE A 207 -16.29 4.06 -5.59
N TRP A 208 -17.43 3.40 -5.26
CA TRP A 208 -18.31 3.78 -4.18
C TRP A 208 -18.41 2.66 -3.16
N LYS A 209 -18.32 2.98 -1.86
CA LYS A 209 -18.33 1.99 -0.76
C LYS A 209 -19.56 1.07 -0.76
N ASN A 210 -20.69 1.52 -1.27
CA ASN A 210 -21.94 0.76 -1.26
C ASN A 210 -22.18 -0.10 -2.52
N TYR A 211 -21.28 -0.10 -3.50
CA TYR A 211 -21.48 -0.82 -4.76
C TYR A 211 -21.01 -2.29 -4.73
N ASN A 212 -20.15 -2.67 -3.79
CA ASN A 212 -19.51 -3.99 -3.78
C ASN A 212 -20.10 -4.98 -2.77
N ALA A 213 -21.24 -4.69 -2.17
CA ALA A 213 -21.89 -5.63 -1.23
C ALA A 213 -22.85 -6.63 -1.90
N LYS A 214 -23.01 -6.60 -3.24
CA LYS A 214 -23.87 -7.51 -3.98
C LYS A 214 -23.24 -7.82 -5.35
N GLY A 215 -22.26 -8.72 -5.35
CA GLY A 215 -21.69 -9.30 -6.55
C GLY A 215 -20.80 -10.48 -6.21
#